data_86780f2c7c2f88adc1e8f885307ed861
#
_entry.id   86780f2c7c2f88adc1e8f885307ed861
#
_cell.length_a   1.000
_cell.length_b   1.000
_cell.length_c   1.000
_cell.angle_alpha   90.00
_cell.angle_beta   90.00
_cell.angle_gamma   90.00
#
_symmetry.space_group_name_H-M   'P 1'
#
loop_
_entity.id
_entity.type
_entity.pdbx_description
1 polymer ?
#
loop_
_entity_poly.entity_id
_entity_poly.type
_entity_poly.pdbx_seq_one_letter_code
_entity_poly.pdbx_strand_id
1 'polypeptide(L)'
;MNPEENPQELNQEETVQNPETEETKEPEQPEAEQPKEPTPLEKAEAKAAEYLAMAQRVQADFENFRRRSESVRAESFAEGKRDVAAVMLPVLDNLERAADAAEKSADEALKSGVQLVLKQMNEVYRKLDVTPIDRLGEKFDPNLENAILQGTEEEGEPGTVCQVLQKGYRMGDRVLRHAMVKVVPE
;
A
#
# COMPACT_ATOMS: atom_id res chain seq x y z
N MET A 1 40.30 35.37 -28.20
CA MET A 1 41.34 35.29 -29.22
C MET A 1 40.72 34.64 -30.42
N ASN A 2 40.19 35.50 -31.29
CA ASN A 2 39.96 35.30 -32.74
C ASN A 2 41.32 35.31 -33.44
N PRO A 3 41.53 34.94 -34.64
CA PRO A 3 40.80 35.30 -35.86
C PRO A 3 40.64 34.12 -36.87
N GLU A 4 39.66 34.20 -37.82
CA GLU A 4 39.76 34.72 -39.21
C GLU A 4 40.44 33.71 -40.15
N GLU A 5 40.01 33.38 -41.29
CA GLU A 5 39.55 34.13 -42.47
C GLU A 5 38.97 33.22 -43.56
N ASN A 6 37.93 33.68 -44.19
CA ASN A 6 37.54 33.44 -45.61
C ASN A 6 38.52 34.16 -46.50
N PRO A 7 38.69 34.05 -47.80
CA PRO A 7 37.63 34.01 -48.82
C PRO A 7 37.98 33.41 -50.23
N GLN A 8 36.94 33.43 -51.07
CA GLN A 8 36.92 33.78 -52.53
C GLN A 8 37.54 32.83 -53.59
N GLU A 9 36.78 32.57 -54.54
CA GLU A 9 36.35 33.11 -55.87
C GLU A 9 37.00 32.35 -57.04
N LEU A 10 36.35 32.05 -58.04
CA LEU A 10 35.94 32.61 -59.33
C LEU A 10 35.70 31.52 -60.40
N ASN A 11 34.51 31.44 -60.94
CA ASN A 11 34.09 31.85 -62.30
C ASN A 11 34.80 31.23 -63.48
N GLN A 12 34.05 30.67 -64.40
CA GLN A 12 33.92 31.03 -65.84
C GLN A 12 33.18 29.96 -66.62
N GLU A 13 32.07 30.37 -67.16
CA GLU A 13 31.42 30.24 -68.40
C GLU A 13 32.23 29.64 -69.58
N GLU A 14 31.54 28.83 -70.36
CA GLU A 14 31.33 29.02 -71.83
C GLU A 14 30.51 27.89 -72.43
N THR A 15 29.38 28.22 -72.84
CA THR A 15 28.61 28.15 -74.16
C THR A 15 28.95 27.06 -75.18
N VAL A 16 27.88 26.57 -75.71
CA VAL A 16 27.46 26.46 -77.14
C VAL A 16 27.16 25.06 -77.71
N GLN A 17 25.95 25.00 -78.17
CA GLN A 17 25.35 24.28 -79.31
C GLN A 17 24.74 22.91 -79.20
N ASN A 18 23.45 23.00 -79.39
CA ASN A 18 22.53 21.97 -79.87
C ASN A 18 22.82 21.59 -81.32
N PRO A 19 22.52 20.38 -81.80
CA PRO A 19 21.27 20.24 -82.57
C PRO A 19 20.48 18.97 -82.34
N GLU A 20 19.19 19.13 -82.55
CA GLU A 20 18.10 18.23 -82.76
C GLU A 20 18.43 16.81 -83.29
N THR A 21 17.76 15.80 -82.80
CA THR A 21 16.79 14.99 -83.54
C THR A 21 16.26 13.80 -82.77
N GLU A 22 14.98 13.63 -82.96
CA GLU A 22 14.16 12.42 -82.91
C GLU A 22 13.62 11.82 -81.58
N GLU A 23 12.32 11.94 -81.54
CA GLU A 23 11.34 11.24 -80.71
C GLU A 23 11.57 9.73 -80.65
N THR A 24 11.60 9.18 -79.48
CA THR A 24 11.12 7.83 -79.23
C THR A 24 10.35 7.83 -77.92
N LYS A 25 9.06 7.69 -78.00
CA LYS A 25 8.16 7.48 -76.86
C LYS A 25 8.50 6.15 -76.19
N GLU A 26 8.97 6.19 -74.98
CA GLU A 26 8.96 5.06 -74.04
C GLU A 26 7.99 5.34 -72.92
N PRO A 27 7.32 4.30 -72.34
CA PRO A 27 6.12 4.49 -71.56
C PRO A 27 6.48 5.04 -70.14
N GLU A 28 5.65 5.99 -69.68
CA GLU A 28 5.63 6.51 -68.32
C GLU A 28 5.60 5.37 -67.30
N GLN A 29 6.69 5.17 -66.59
CA GLN A 29 6.68 4.47 -65.33
C GLN A 29 6.07 5.41 -64.27
N PRO A 30 5.18 4.95 -63.36
CA PRO A 30 4.66 5.81 -62.33
C PRO A 30 5.82 6.20 -61.41
N GLU A 31 6.08 7.50 -61.33
CA GLU A 31 7.00 8.10 -60.32
C GLU A 31 6.59 7.61 -58.94
N ALA A 32 7.43 6.80 -58.35
CA ALA A 32 7.32 6.50 -56.92
C ALA A 32 7.41 7.84 -56.18
N GLU A 33 6.30 8.26 -55.58
CA GLU A 33 6.24 9.40 -54.64
C GLU A 33 7.33 9.26 -53.60
N GLN A 34 8.38 10.02 -53.73
CA GLN A 34 9.36 10.16 -52.68
C GLN A 34 8.68 10.77 -51.44
N PRO A 35 8.88 10.21 -50.26
CA PRO A 35 8.27 10.75 -49.02
C PRO A 35 8.67 12.23 -48.90
N LYS A 36 7.71 13.13 -49.08
CA LYS A 36 7.92 14.57 -48.88
C LYS A 36 8.40 14.78 -47.44
N GLU A 37 9.55 15.39 -47.25
CA GLU A 37 10.00 15.75 -45.91
C GLU A 37 8.93 16.60 -45.22
N PRO A 38 8.59 16.29 -43.96
CA PRO A 38 7.51 16.98 -43.26
C PRO A 38 7.80 18.46 -43.13
N THR A 39 6.82 19.26 -43.43
CA THR A 39 6.92 20.72 -43.40
C THR A 39 7.27 21.23 -41.98
N PRO A 40 7.84 22.41 -41.81
CA PRO A 40 8.10 22.97 -40.47
C PRO A 40 6.85 23.05 -39.58
N LEU A 41 5.65 23.22 -40.16
CA LEU A 41 4.40 23.25 -39.49
C LEU A 41 4.05 21.85 -38.96
N GLU A 42 4.13 20.81 -39.78
CA GLU A 42 3.88 19.43 -39.40
C GLU A 42 4.84 18.94 -38.29
N LYS A 43 6.10 19.35 -38.34
CA LYS A 43 7.09 19.10 -37.30
C LYS A 43 6.73 19.77 -35.96
N ALA A 44 6.18 21.00 -36.04
CA ALA A 44 5.74 21.73 -34.85
C ALA A 44 4.47 21.11 -34.24
N GLU A 45 3.49 20.70 -35.04
CA GLU A 45 2.27 20.03 -34.65
C GLU A 45 2.56 18.64 -34.03
N ALA A 46 3.46 17.87 -34.61
CA ALA A 46 3.90 16.59 -34.05
C ALA A 46 4.54 16.77 -32.67
N LYS A 47 5.41 17.76 -32.49
CA LYS A 47 6.00 18.07 -31.19
C LYS A 47 4.96 18.55 -30.18
N ALA A 48 3.99 19.35 -30.60
CA ALA A 48 2.90 19.80 -29.73
C ALA A 48 2.03 18.60 -29.28
N ALA A 49 1.74 17.67 -30.17
CA ALA A 49 1.03 16.44 -29.86
C ALA A 49 1.83 15.55 -28.87
N GLU A 50 3.15 15.41 -29.07
CA GLU A 50 4.03 14.69 -28.14
C GLU A 50 4.02 15.32 -26.74
N TYR A 51 4.15 16.64 -26.65
CA TYR A 51 4.12 17.34 -25.37
C TYR A 51 2.77 17.22 -24.68
N LEU A 52 1.67 17.28 -25.45
CA LEU A 52 0.33 17.07 -24.92
C LEU A 52 0.15 15.65 -24.35
N ALA A 53 0.59 14.65 -25.11
CA ALA A 53 0.54 13.26 -24.68
C ALA A 53 1.41 13.02 -23.43
N MET A 54 2.60 13.62 -23.39
CA MET A 54 3.48 13.57 -22.20
C MET A 54 2.83 14.24 -20.99
N ALA A 55 2.24 15.43 -21.16
CA ALA A 55 1.55 16.14 -20.09
C ALA A 55 0.35 15.33 -19.54
N GLN A 56 -0.45 14.74 -20.42
CA GLN A 56 -1.56 13.88 -20.04
C GLN A 56 -1.09 12.65 -19.26
N ARG A 57 0.00 12.03 -19.69
CA ARG A 57 0.60 10.88 -18.98
C ARG A 57 1.11 11.28 -17.60
N VAL A 58 1.85 12.40 -17.50
CA VAL A 58 2.34 12.90 -16.22
C VAL A 58 1.19 13.22 -15.27
N GLN A 59 0.11 13.82 -15.78
CA GLN A 59 -1.08 14.10 -14.98
C GLN A 59 -1.73 12.80 -14.46
N ALA A 60 -1.90 11.80 -15.31
CA ALA A 60 -2.45 10.51 -14.92
C ALA A 60 -1.56 9.80 -13.87
N ASP A 61 -0.25 9.82 -14.07
CA ASP A 61 0.71 9.25 -13.12
C ASP A 61 0.68 10.00 -11.77
N PHE A 62 0.54 11.33 -11.79
CA PHE A 62 0.41 12.13 -10.58
C PHE A 62 -0.89 11.83 -9.82
N GLU A 63 -2.02 11.68 -10.51
CA GLU A 63 -3.30 11.32 -9.87
C GLU A 63 -3.24 9.92 -9.26
N ASN A 64 -2.63 8.96 -9.94
CA ASN A 64 -2.40 7.62 -9.43
C ASN A 64 -1.47 7.63 -8.20
N PHE A 65 -0.39 8.40 -8.27
CA PHE A 65 0.54 8.58 -7.15
C PHE A 65 -0.16 9.20 -5.95
N ARG A 66 -0.96 10.27 -6.15
CA ARG A 66 -1.70 10.93 -5.07
C ARG A 66 -2.65 9.96 -4.38
N ARG A 67 -3.47 9.23 -5.17
CA ARG A 67 -4.41 8.23 -4.63
C ARG A 67 -3.69 7.15 -3.83
N ARG A 68 -2.61 6.62 -4.38
CA ARG A 68 -1.79 5.61 -3.70
C ARG A 68 -1.16 6.16 -2.40
N SER A 69 -0.65 7.39 -2.43
CA SER A 69 -0.04 8.02 -1.26
C SER A 69 -1.04 8.27 -0.13
N GLU A 70 -2.27 8.67 -0.45
CA GLU A 70 -3.36 8.82 0.51
C GLU A 70 -3.72 7.47 1.15
N SER A 71 -3.84 6.41 0.35
CA SER A 71 -4.09 5.05 0.84
C SER A 71 -2.98 4.54 1.76
N VAL A 72 -1.71 4.65 1.33
CA VAL A 72 -0.54 4.24 2.12
C VAL A 72 -0.47 5.01 3.43
N ARG A 73 -0.75 6.32 3.41
CA ARG A 73 -0.75 7.13 4.63
C ARG A 73 -1.83 6.68 5.62
N ALA A 74 -3.05 6.42 5.13
CA ALA A 74 -4.15 5.95 5.96
C ALA A 74 -3.85 4.57 6.56
N GLU A 75 -3.27 3.67 5.75
CA GLU A 75 -2.87 2.33 6.17
C GLU A 75 -1.75 2.36 7.22
N SER A 76 -0.70 3.17 6.99
CA SER A 76 0.40 3.33 7.95
C SER A 76 -0.08 3.92 9.28
N PHE A 77 -1.02 4.87 9.24
CA PHE A 77 -1.61 5.41 10.46
C PHE A 77 -2.43 4.35 11.23
N ALA A 78 -3.20 3.53 10.51
CA ALA A 78 -3.97 2.44 11.12
C ALA A 78 -3.04 1.36 11.69
N GLU A 79 -1.93 1.05 11.01
CA GLU A 79 -0.89 0.11 11.47
C GLU A 79 -0.20 0.62 12.73
N GLY A 80 0.24 1.88 12.75
CA GLY A 80 0.83 2.48 13.95
C GLY A 80 -0.10 2.46 15.16
N LYS A 81 -1.41 2.67 14.97
CA LYS A 81 -2.39 2.51 16.05
C LYS A 81 -2.46 1.07 16.58
N ARG A 82 -2.42 0.07 15.68
CA ARG A 82 -2.42 -1.35 16.05
C ARG A 82 -1.19 -1.72 16.84
N ASP A 83 -0.02 -1.27 16.40
CA ASP A 83 1.26 -1.55 17.06
C ASP A 83 1.27 -1.00 18.49
N VAL A 84 0.86 0.25 18.68
CA VAL A 84 0.76 0.85 20.01
C VAL A 84 -0.23 0.08 20.89
N ALA A 85 -1.40 -0.26 20.35
CA ALA A 85 -2.39 -1.04 21.11
C ALA A 85 -1.84 -2.41 21.51
N ALA A 86 -1.13 -3.11 20.60
CA ALA A 86 -0.53 -4.41 20.87
C ALA A 86 0.57 -4.34 21.96
N VAL A 87 1.46 -3.34 21.89
CA VAL A 87 2.54 -3.14 22.87
C VAL A 87 1.98 -2.81 24.26
N MET A 88 0.80 -2.21 24.34
CA MET A 88 0.15 -1.86 25.60
C MET A 88 -0.65 -3.04 26.23
N LEU A 89 -0.89 -4.15 25.53
CA LEU A 89 -1.63 -5.31 26.07
C LEU A 89 -1.02 -5.90 27.35
N PRO A 90 0.32 -6.03 27.50
CA PRO A 90 0.88 -6.51 28.76
C PRO A 90 0.58 -5.61 29.96
N VAL A 91 0.38 -4.31 29.75
CA VAL A 91 -0.04 -3.38 30.82
C VAL A 91 -1.48 -3.69 31.25
N LEU A 92 -2.37 -3.95 30.27
CA LEU A 92 -3.75 -4.35 30.56
C LEU A 92 -3.79 -5.69 31.31
N ASP A 93 -3.01 -6.69 30.89
CA ASP A 93 -2.91 -7.99 31.60
C ASP A 93 -2.47 -7.81 33.06
N ASN A 94 -1.50 -6.90 33.29
CA ASN A 94 -1.03 -6.59 34.64
C ASN A 94 -2.10 -5.88 35.48
N LEU A 95 -2.89 -4.99 34.86
CA LEU A 95 -4.01 -4.34 35.54
C LEU A 95 -5.12 -5.32 35.89
N GLU A 96 -5.44 -6.27 35.02
CA GLU A 96 -6.40 -7.35 35.31
C GLU A 96 -5.92 -8.19 36.49
N ARG A 97 -4.64 -8.62 36.46
CA ARG A 97 -4.05 -9.37 37.57
C ARG A 97 -4.01 -8.58 38.87
N ALA A 98 -3.78 -7.26 38.81
CA ALA A 98 -3.83 -6.39 39.99
C ALA A 98 -5.26 -6.26 40.52
N ALA A 99 -6.26 -6.20 39.65
CA ALA A 99 -7.68 -6.19 40.06
C ALA A 99 -8.07 -7.49 40.76
N ASP A 100 -7.69 -8.65 40.20
CA ASP A 100 -7.95 -9.97 40.84
C ASP A 100 -7.25 -10.10 42.20
N ALA A 101 -6.05 -9.53 42.35
CA ALA A 101 -5.36 -9.52 43.64
C ALA A 101 -6.02 -8.56 44.65
N ALA A 102 -6.48 -7.38 44.15
CA ALA A 102 -7.17 -6.40 44.98
C ALA A 102 -8.54 -6.92 45.49
N GLU A 103 -9.24 -7.78 44.74
CA GLU A 103 -10.48 -8.39 45.20
C GLU A 103 -10.31 -9.23 46.49
N LYS A 104 -9.13 -9.78 46.69
CA LYS A 104 -8.78 -10.56 47.89
C LYS A 104 -8.32 -9.67 49.07
N SER A 105 -8.16 -8.36 48.84
CA SER A 105 -7.77 -7.39 49.87
C SER A 105 -8.96 -6.99 50.71
N ALA A 106 -8.70 -6.66 51.99
CA ALA A 106 -9.70 -6.04 52.84
C ALA A 106 -9.84 -4.53 52.65
N ASP A 107 -8.99 -3.92 51.83
CA ASP A 107 -8.99 -2.49 51.53
C ASP A 107 -9.92 -2.16 50.37
N GLU A 108 -11.13 -1.69 50.67
CA GLU A 108 -12.14 -1.31 49.68
C GLU A 108 -11.73 -0.10 48.83
N ALA A 109 -10.89 0.79 49.37
CA ALA A 109 -10.37 1.97 48.62
C ALA A 109 -9.40 1.50 47.53
N LEU A 110 -8.48 0.60 47.83
CA LEU A 110 -7.58 -0.03 46.86
C LEU A 110 -8.34 -0.77 45.76
N LYS A 111 -9.33 -1.59 46.15
CA LYS A 111 -10.17 -2.36 45.26
C LYS A 111 -10.87 -1.44 44.24
N SER A 112 -11.57 -0.44 44.75
CA SER A 112 -12.29 0.54 43.94
C SER A 112 -11.35 1.34 43.00
N GLY A 113 -10.17 1.73 43.49
CA GLY A 113 -9.16 2.46 42.73
C GLY A 113 -8.65 1.64 41.52
N VAL A 114 -8.26 0.39 41.75
CA VAL A 114 -7.74 -0.49 40.69
C VAL A 114 -8.82 -0.80 39.64
N GLN A 115 -10.05 -1.10 40.10
CA GLN A 115 -11.17 -1.35 39.20
C GLN A 115 -11.49 -0.13 38.33
N LEU A 116 -11.40 1.10 38.88
CA LEU A 116 -11.61 2.31 38.12
C LEU A 116 -10.58 2.47 37.00
N VAL A 117 -9.29 2.23 37.29
CA VAL A 117 -8.20 2.31 36.30
C VAL A 117 -8.40 1.25 35.20
N LEU A 118 -8.72 0.00 35.59
CA LEU A 118 -8.99 -1.07 34.65
C LEU A 118 -10.19 -0.73 33.73
N LYS A 119 -11.26 -0.19 34.30
CA LYS A 119 -12.42 0.28 33.54
C LYS A 119 -12.04 1.36 32.51
N GLN A 120 -11.27 2.36 32.93
CA GLN A 120 -10.79 3.42 32.04
C GLN A 120 -9.94 2.86 30.89
N MET A 121 -9.05 1.91 31.20
CA MET A 121 -8.21 1.26 30.18
C MET A 121 -9.06 0.48 29.15
N ASN A 122 -10.04 -0.28 29.62
CA ASN A 122 -10.98 -0.99 28.75
C ASN A 122 -11.81 -0.03 27.88
N GLU A 123 -12.19 1.14 28.40
CA GLU A 123 -12.87 2.18 27.61
C GLU A 123 -11.97 2.77 26.52
N VAL A 124 -10.68 2.96 26.79
CA VAL A 124 -9.70 3.40 25.77
C VAL A 124 -9.58 2.36 24.65
N TYR A 125 -9.43 1.08 25.01
CA TYR A 125 -9.35 0.00 24.03
C TYR A 125 -10.63 -0.09 23.19
N ARG A 126 -11.80 0.04 23.81
CA ARG A 126 -13.07 0.06 23.07
C ARG A 126 -13.17 1.22 22.08
N LYS A 127 -12.67 2.42 22.45
CA LYS A 127 -12.61 3.58 21.52
C LYS A 127 -11.64 3.36 20.34
N LEU A 128 -10.65 2.49 20.50
CA LEU A 128 -9.74 2.08 19.45
C LEU A 128 -10.27 0.90 18.61
N ASP A 129 -11.51 0.45 18.86
CA ASP A 129 -12.13 -0.72 18.24
C ASP A 129 -11.36 -2.02 18.56
N VAL A 130 -10.75 -2.07 19.75
CA VAL A 130 -10.10 -3.27 20.26
C VAL A 130 -11.09 -4.06 21.10
N THR A 131 -11.29 -5.33 20.76
CA THR A 131 -12.18 -6.24 21.44
C THR A 131 -11.43 -7.47 21.93
N PRO A 132 -11.77 -8.01 23.13
CA PRO A 132 -11.18 -9.26 23.60
C PRO A 132 -11.67 -10.44 22.74
N ILE A 133 -10.80 -11.43 22.60
CA ILE A 133 -11.11 -12.74 22.05
C ILE A 133 -11.41 -13.63 23.27
N ASP A 134 -12.70 -13.83 23.54
CA ASP A 134 -13.19 -14.64 24.64
C ASP A 134 -14.14 -15.72 24.08
N ARG A 135 -13.63 -16.92 23.94
CA ARG A 135 -14.34 -18.03 23.31
C ARG A 135 -14.34 -19.29 24.19
N LEU A 136 -14.47 -19.06 25.48
CA LEU A 136 -14.59 -20.17 26.44
C LEU A 136 -15.79 -21.07 26.09
N GLY A 137 -15.55 -22.36 25.96
CA GLY A 137 -16.58 -23.37 25.61
C GLY A 137 -16.86 -23.47 24.10
N GLU A 138 -16.27 -22.64 23.26
CA GLU A 138 -16.40 -22.73 21.81
C GLU A 138 -15.32 -23.65 21.19
N LYS A 139 -15.54 -24.08 19.96
CA LYS A 139 -14.51 -24.83 19.20
C LYS A 139 -13.27 -23.99 18.97
N PHE A 140 -12.11 -24.59 19.16
CA PHE A 140 -10.83 -23.96 18.94
C PHE A 140 -10.67 -23.45 17.51
N ASP A 141 -10.22 -22.19 17.36
CA ASP A 141 -9.92 -21.57 16.07
C ASP A 141 -8.45 -21.11 16.03
N PRO A 142 -7.59 -21.77 15.23
CA PRO A 142 -6.17 -21.41 15.13
C PRO A 142 -5.91 -19.99 14.65
N ASN A 143 -6.89 -19.32 14.01
CA ASN A 143 -6.73 -17.94 13.55
C ASN A 143 -6.86 -16.92 14.69
N LEU A 144 -7.48 -17.30 15.80
CA LEU A 144 -7.78 -16.43 16.94
C LEU A 144 -7.04 -16.84 18.21
N GLU A 145 -6.66 -18.11 18.32
CA GLU A 145 -6.23 -18.75 19.56
C GLU A 145 -4.99 -19.60 19.36
N ASN A 146 -4.18 -19.70 20.41
CA ASN A 146 -3.04 -20.62 20.50
C ASN A 146 -3.30 -21.62 21.62
N ALA A 147 -3.44 -22.90 21.29
CA ALA A 147 -3.56 -23.99 22.25
C ALA A 147 -2.17 -24.29 22.83
N ILE A 148 -1.94 -23.89 24.10
CA ILE A 148 -0.65 -24.10 24.79
C ILE A 148 -0.71 -25.22 25.82
N LEU A 149 -1.91 -25.62 26.26
CA LEU A 149 -2.14 -26.73 27.17
C LEU A 149 -3.27 -27.63 26.63
N GLN A 150 -3.18 -28.90 26.94
CA GLN A 150 -4.27 -29.87 26.72
C GLN A 150 -5.10 -30.03 27.98
N GLY A 151 -6.41 -30.04 27.80
CA GLY A 151 -7.39 -30.35 28.83
C GLY A 151 -7.60 -31.82 28.99
N THR A 152 -8.51 -32.17 29.91
CA THR A 152 -9.02 -33.51 30.08
C THR A 152 -10.43 -33.62 29.50
N GLU A 153 -10.90 -34.84 29.19
CA GLU A 153 -12.26 -35.09 28.68
C GLU A 153 -13.37 -34.63 29.64
N GLU A 154 -13.04 -34.48 30.92
CA GLU A 154 -13.97 -34.01 31.97
C GLU A 154 -14.18 -32.48 31.94
N GLU A 155 -13.27 -31.73 31.25
CA GLU A 155 -13.28 -30.27 31.25
C GLU A 155 -14.10 -29.64 30.10
N GLY A 156 -14.63 -30.47 29.18
CA GLY A 156 -15.49 -29.99 28.11
C GLY A 156 -15.59 -30.95 26.93
N GLU A 157 -16.21 -30.49 25.86
CA GLU A 157 -16.34 -31.28 24.62
C GLU A 157 -15.00 -31.36 23.87
N PRO A 158 -14.74 -32.47 23.16
CA PRO A 158 -13.54 -32.59 22.34
C PRO A 158 -13.38 -31.43 21.36
N GLY A 159 -12.16 -30.88 21.25
CA GLY A 159 -11.82 -29.76 20.38
C GLY A 159 -12.33 -28.40 20.85
N THR A 160 -12.82 -28.25 22.09
CA THR A 160 -13.29 -26.96 22.63
C THR A 160 -12.28 -26.33 23.60
N VAL A 161 -12.37 -25.01 23.73
CA VAL A 161 -11.58 -24.21 24.67
C VAL A 161 -12.16 -24.40 26.08
N CYS A 162 -11.44 -25.10 26.96
CA CYS A 162 -11.87 -25.32 28.34
C CYS A 162 -11.36 -24.24 29.31
N GLN A 163 -10.31 -23.50 28.95
CA GLN A 163 -9.79 -22.40 29.77
C GLN A 163 -9.06 -21.38 28.93
N VAL A 164 -9.25 -20.10 29.23
CA VAL A 164 -8.46 -18.99 28.68
C VAL A 164 -7.37 -18.60 29.70
N LEU A 165 -6.12 -18.86 29.36
CA LEU A 165 -4.97 -18.58 30.23
C LEU A 165 -4.48 -17.13 30.07
N GLN A 166 -4.58 -16.59 28.83
CA GLN A 166 -4.31 -15.19 28.53
C GLN A 166 -5.29 -14.74 27.44
N LYS A 167 -5.95 -13.63 27.67
CA LYS A 167 -6.92 -13.08 26.72
C LYS A 167 -6.25 -12.67 25.43
N GLY A 168 -6.82 -13.04 24.31
CA GLY A 168 -6.49 -12.49 23.01
C GLY A 168 -7.21 -11.17 22.77
N TYR A 169 -6.73 -10.40 21.81
CA TYR A 169 -7.35 -9.13 21.41
C TYR A 169 -7.29 -8.95 19.90
N ARG A 170 -8.33 -8.35 19.33
CA ARG A 170 -8.38 -7.95 17.93
C ARG A 170 -8.80 -6.49 17.81
N MET A 171 -8.35 -5.82 16.74
CA MET A 171 -8.78 -4.48 16.36
C MET A 171 -9.46 -4.57 15.00
N GLY A 172 -10.79 -4.38 14.97
CA GLY A 172 -11.60 -4.71 13.80
C GLY A 172 -11.39 -6.18 13.39
N ASP A 173 -10.95 -6.41 12.14
CA ASP A 173 -10.70 -7.76 11.61
C ASP A 173 -9.27 -8.28 11.86
N ARG A 174 -8.38 -7.46 12.41
CA ARG A 174 -6.97 -7.82 12.63
C ARG A 174 -6.72 -8.28 14.06
N VAL A 175 -6.16 -9.47 14.22
CA VAL A 175 -5.72 -9.98 15.53
C VAL A 175 -4.46 -9.23 15.95
N LEU A 176 -4.50 -8.61 17.13
CA LEU A 176 -3.35 -7.95 17.78
C LEU A 176 -2.52 -8.99 18.56
N ARG A 177 -3.20 -9.92 19.22
CA ARG A 177 -2.60 -11.00 19.97
C ARG A 177 -3.60 -12.16 20.08
N HIS A 178 -3.15 -13.38 19.75
CA HIS A 178 -3.94 -14.59 19.92
C HIS A 178 -4.19 -14.86 21.40
N ALA A 179 -5.36 -15.39 21.72
CA ALA A 179 -5.62 -15.89 23.07
C ALA A 179 -4.75 -17.13 23.34
N MET A 180 -4.20 -17.24 24.55
CA MET A 180 -3.56 -18.48 24.98
C MET A 180 -4.58 -19.32 25.72
N VAL A 181 -4.86 -20.51 25.19
CA VAL A 181 -5.97 -21.35 25.68
C VAL A 181 -5.52 -22.76 26.00
N LYS A 182 -6.32 -23.39 26.84
CA LYS A 182 -6.31 -24.83 27.09
C LYS A 182 -7.45 -25.46 26.30
N VAL A 183 -7.17 -26.50 25.53
CA VAL A 183 -8.14 -27.15 24.63
C VAL A 183 -8.29 -28.63 25.01
N VAL A 184 -9.52 -29.10 25.03
CA VAL A 184 -9.81 -30.53 25.21
C VAL A 184 -9.36 -31.29 23.97
N PRO A 185 -8.55 -32.37 24.06
CA PRO A 185 -8.13 -33.15 22.91
C PRO A 185 -9.32 -33.73 22.14
N GLU A 186 -9.15 -33.92 20.82
CA GLU A 186 -10.14 -34.58 19.96
C GLU A 186 -10.15 -36.09 20.17
#